data_1cfdcb32bac6e85cf8800e61bb388e69
#
_entry.id   1cfdcb32bac6e85cf8800e61bb388e69
#
_cell.length_a   1.000
_cell.length_b   1.000
_cell.length_c   1.000
_cell.angle_alpha   90.00
_cell.angle_beta   90.00
_cell.angle_gamma   90.00
#
_symmetry.space_group_name_H-M   'P 1'
#
loop_
_entity.id
_entity.type
_entity.pdbx_description
1 polymer ?
#
loop_
_entity_poly.entity_id
_entity_poly.type
_entity_poly.pdbx_seq_one_letter_code
_entity_poly.pdbx_strand_id
1 'polypeptide(L)'
;MSRVRVLSIPPHINITMANINNISISEAEFTGMQERATAFILERAFKDNKRFNNVEDIIKDKVTKDGLEKIFKLGNKQIFKFDLPVQSKTPEDTWLTTFYLQQKRLLKEFSGAEFTVFNRDGGFMKFISDLIKAKFGISRKDSWNPADIFLIKKVDVFRKKILKELEGPSGTQTIKELNAMMRSMFEKREVVGISLKKISGKQAQYEEINVNESFFKRIEYGSGEYDFTLSKIILKLNLKGNAFATQDTNIFLKDSARDIAKFQLKGNTTSRLANLKFEGTEIGAAAARLGKAPLNLVEKLSSMVDPQLYNSTTKANGNYPTNSDEFEKRQKEFSDMFERVVKSPLVKDIGIRTSKEFIFNMLKVFATNQSHIANIKLMQLYYVDRLMMLKPEVRNEYLTDLLFIAQKKGDKVFDFGPFGKLY
;
A
#
# COMPACT_ATOMS: atom_id res chain seq x y z
N MET A 1 -52.01 -0.26 12.21
CA MET A 1 -51.00 0.44 11.43
C MET A 1 -49.72 -0.39 11.41
N SER A 2 -49.50 -1.18 10.35
CA SER A 2 -48.35 -2.06 10.21
C SER A 2 -47.17 -1.29 9.61
N ARG A 3 -46.05 -1.28 10.32
CA ARG A 3 -44.78 -0.68 9.84
C ARG A 3 -44.15 -1.64 8.83
N VAL A 4 -44.10 -1.26 7.58
CA VAL A 4 -43.33 -1.90 6.53
C VAL A 4 -41.84 -1.66 6.84
N ARG A 5 -41.09 -2.72 7.13
CA ARG A 5 -39.63 -2.67 7.15
C ARG A 5 -39.11 -2.67 5.71
N VAL A 6 -38.57 -1.54 5.29
CA VAL A 6 -37.79 -1.47 4.06
C VAL A 6 -36.47 -2.21 4.33
N LEU A 7 -36.31 -3.38 3.74
CA LEU A 7 -35.03 -4.10 3.67
C LEU A 7 -34.12 -3.28 2.76
N SER A 8 -33.10 -2.66 3.35
CA SER A 8 -32.02 -2.03 2.59
C SER A 8 -31.25 -3.11 1.82
N ILE A 9 -31.34 -3.10 0.52
CA ILE A 9 -30.53 -3.90 -0.39
C ILE A 9 -29.07 -3.47 -0.16
N PRO A 10 -28.13 -4.42 0.10
CA PRO A 10 -26.72 -4.08 0.25
C PRO A 10 -26.23 -3.47 -1.09
N PRO A 11 -25.31 -2.49 -1.02
CA PRO A 11 -24.79 -1.86 -2.24
C PRO A 11 -24.15 -2.94 -3.12
N HIS A 12 -24.54 -2.95 -4.40
CA HIS A 12 -23.94 -3.82 -5.42
C HIS A 12 -22.43 -3.63 -5.38
N ILE A 13 -21.70 -4.69 -5.04
CA ILE A 13 -20.26 -4.77 -5.21
C ILE A 13 -20.03 -4.71 -6.71
N ASN A 14 -19.53 -3.61 -7.22
CA ASN A 14 -19.05 -3.52 -8.59
C ASN A 14 -17.86 -4.47 -8.72
N ILE A 15 -18.11 -5.69 -9.20
CA ILE A 15 -17.07 -6.64 -9.56
C ILE A 15 -16.46 -6.10 -10.84
N THR A 16 -15.26 -5.54 -10.74
CA THR A 16 -14.49 -5.14 -11.92
C THR A 16 -14.09 -6.42 -12.66
N MET A 17 -14.50 -6.52 -13.92
CA MET A 17 -14.23 -7.68 -14.76
C MET A 17 -13.08 -7.36 -15.70
N ALA A 18 -12.07 -8.22 -15.73
CA ALA A 18 -11.01 -8.17 -16.72
C ALA A 18 -11.38 -9.08 -17.91
N ASN A 19 -11.17 -8.59 -19.13
CA ASN A 19 -11.31 -9.38 -20.34
C ASN A 19 -9.92 -9.82 -20.79
N ILE A 20 -9.61 -11.09 -20.57
CA ILE A 20 -8.31 -11.67 -20.91
C ILE A 20 -8.55 -12.83 -21.87
N ASN A 21 -7.99 -12.74 -23.07
CA ASN A 21 -8.17 -13.73 -24.13
C ASN A 21 -9.65 -14.08 -24.39
N ASN A 22 -10.52 -13.03 -24.41
CA ASN A 22 -11.98 -13.14 -24.55
C ASN A 22 -12.70 -13.91 -23.41
N ILE A 23 -12.05 -14.07 -22.28
CA ILE A 23 -12.63 -14.66 -21.08
C ILE A 23 -12.89 -13.58 -20.04
N SER A 24 -14.14 -13.45 -19.62
CA SER A 24 -14.51 -12.56 -18.53
C SER A 24 -14.17 -13.21 -17.20
N ILE A 25 -13.29 -12.60 -16.41
CA ILE A 25 -12.84 -13.06 -15.11
C ILE A 25 -12.84 -11.90 -14.12
N SER A 26 -13.20 -12.14 -12.87
CA SER A 26 -13.08 -11.10 -11.83
C SER A 26 -11.61 -10.79 -11.54
N GLU A 27 -11.30 -9.53 -11.23
CA GLU A 27 -9.94 -9.12 -10.86
C GLU A 27 -9.42 -9.92 -9.66
N ALA A 28 -10.29 -10.25 -8.70
CA ALA A 28 -9.92 -11.02 -7.52
C ALA A 28 -9.51 -12.46 -7.86
N GLU A 29 -10.25 -13.12 -8.76
CA GLU A 29 -9.89 -14.47 -9.23
C GLU A 29 -8.59 -14.48 -10.02
N PHE A 30 -8.43 -13.49 -10.92
CA PHE A 30 -7.22 -13.38 -11.72
C PHE A 30 -5.98 -13.07 -10.85
N THR A 31 -6.11 -12.16 -9.89
CA THR A 31 -5.05 -11.88 -8.89
C THR A 31 -4.72 -13.15 -8.10
N GLY A 32 -5.75 -13.89 -7.67
CA GLY A 32 -5.54 -15.17 -6.98
C GLY A 32 -4.78 -16.22 -7.82
N MET A 33 -4.99 -16.26 -9.14
CA MET A 33 -4.21 -17.12 -10.03
C MET A 33 -2.73 -16.69 -10.10
N GLN A 34 -2.46 -15.40 -10.19
CA GLN A 34 -1.11 -14.83 -10.22
C GLN A 34 -0.33 -15.16 -8.93
N GLU A 35 -0.97 -14.99 -7.79
CA GLU A 35 -0.38 -15.28 -6.48
C GLU A 35 -0.10 -16.79 -6.31
N ARG A 36 -1.02 -17.64 -6.74
CA ARG A 36 -0.80 -19.12 -6.77
C ARG A 36 0.33 -19.50 -7.70
N ALA A 37 0.43 -18.87 -8.87
CA ALA A 37 1.50 -19.14 -9.81
C ALA A 37 2.88 -18.76 -9.22
N THR A 38 2.99 -17.61 -8.57
CA THR A 38 4.20 -17.22 -7.85
C THR A 38 4.55 -18.25 -6.76
N ALA A 39 3.57 -18.62 -5.91
CA ALA A 39 3.79 -19.61 -4.87
C ALA A 39 4.28 -20.96 -5.44
N PHE A 40 3.69 -21.41 -6.55
CA PHE A 40 4.10 -22.65 -7.23
C PHE A 40 5.52 -22.57 -7.80
N ILE A 41 5.89 -21.48 -8.47
CA ILE A 41 7.27 -21.28 -8.97
C ILE A 41 8.27 -21.27 -7.82
N LEU A 42 7.94 -20.66 -6.68
CA LEU A 42 8.81 -20.66 -5.51
C LEU A 42 8.90 -22.05 -4.86
N GLU A 43 7.82 -22.80 -4.84
CA GLU A 43 7.85 -24.20 -4.39
C GLU A 43 8.80 -25.03 -5.24
N ARG A 44 8.74 -24.91 -6.56
CA ARG A 44 9.68 -25.56 -7.48
C ARG A 44 11.13 -25.18 -7.17
N ALA A 45 11.37 -23.88 -6.90
CA ALA A 45 12.71 -23.35 -6.71
C ALA A 45 13.32 -23.72 -5.36
N PHE A 46 12.57 -23.65 -4.28
CA PHE A 46 13.08 -23.89 -2.91
C PHE A 46 12.95 -25.33 -2.46
N LYS A 47 11.81 -25.98 -2.70
CA LYS A 47 11.53 -27.33 -2.23
C LYS A 47 12.05 -28.40 -3.19
N ASP A 48 11.76 -28.22 -4.49
CA ASP A 48 12.15 -29.20 -5.51
C ASP A 48 13.56 -28.91 -6.09
N ASN A 49 14.22 -27.86 -5.59
CA ASN A 49 15.53 -27.38 -6.06
C ASN A 49 15.59 -27.09 -7.58
N LYS A 50 14.45 -26.80 -8.19
CA LYS A 50 14.32 -26.48 -9.61
C LYS A 50 14.39 -24.97 -9.81
N ARG A 51 15.61 -24.45 -9.96
CA ARG A 51 15.88 -23.02 -10.18
C ARG A 51 15.88 -22.72 -11.66
N PHE A 52 15.17 -21.66 -12.06
CA PHE A 52 15.12 -21.19 -13.44
C PHE A 52 16.12 -20.05 -13.63
N ASN A 53 16.93 -20.10 -14.70
CA ASN A 53 17.96 -19.11 -15.00
C ASN A 53 17.46 -18.03 -15.98
N ASN A 54 16.43 -18.34 -16.73
CA ASN A 54 15.73 -17.44 -17.65
C ASN A 54 14.25 -17.79 -17.71
N VAL A 55 13.50 -17.00 -18.47
CA VAL A 55 12.04 -17.15 -18.59
C VAL A 55 11.66 -18.43 -19.34
N GLU A 56 12.41 -18.76 -20.38
CA GLU A 56 12.18 -19.95 -21.22
C GLU A 56 12.36 -21.25 -20.44
N ASP A 57 13.26 -21.28 -19.46
CA ASP A 57 13.50 -22.47 -18.63
C ASP A 57 12.24 -22.89 -17.86
N ILE A 58 11.38 -21.92 -17.49
CA ILE A 58 10.11 -22.18 -16.83
C ILE A 58 9.19 -23.01 -17.72
N ILE A 59 9.15 -22.69 -19.02
CA ILE A 59 8.27 -23.35 -20.00
C ILE A 59 8.88 -24.67 -20.50
N LYS A 60 10.21 -24.76 -20.61
CA LYS A 60 10.92 -25.99 -20.97
C LYS A 60 10.76 -27.07 -19.93
N ASP A 61 10.56 -26.70 -18.65
CA ASP A 61 10.24 -27.65 -17.61
C ASP A 61 8.75 -28.03 -17.70
N LYS A 62 8.47 -29.22 -18.25
CA LYS A 62 7.11 -29.70 -18.50
C LYS A 62 6.24 -29.66 -17.23
N VAL A 63 6.76 -30.08 -16.09
CA VAL A 63 6.00 -30.11 -14.82
C VAL A 63 5.59 -28.69 -14.42
N THR A 64 6.49 -27.72 -14.59
CA THR A 64 6.21 -26.32 -14.26
C THR A 64 5.23 -25.70 -15.25
N LYS A 65 5.40 -25.94 -16.55
CA LYS A 65 4.46 -25.50 -17.58
C LYS A 65 3.05 -26.03 -17.31
N ASP A 66 2.91 -27.34 -17.18
CA ASP A 66 1.61 -27.98 -16.96
C ASP A 66 0.94 -27.47 -15.64
N GLY A 67 1.74 -27.25 -14.60
CA GLY A 67 1.27 -26.70 -13.34
C GLY A 67 0.76 -25.26 -13.46
N LEU A 68 1.49 -24.39 -14.16
CA LEU A 68 1.07 -23.02 -14.46
C LEU A 68 -0.22 -23.01 -15.29
N GLU A 69 -0.29 -23.79 -16.35
CA GLU A 69 -1.49 -23.86 -17.21
C GLU A 69 -2.71 -24.36 -16.43
N LYS A 70 -2.51 -25.29 -15.48
CA LYS A 70 -3.57 -25.73 -14.56
C LYS A 70 -4.04 -24.60 -13.63
N ILE A 71 -3.12 -23.76 -13.13
CA ILE A 71 -3.45 -22.62 -12.28
C ILE A 71 -4.25 -21.56 -13.06
N PHE A 72 -3.88 -21.30 -14.32
CA PHE A 72 -4.57 -20.34 -15.19
C PHE A 72 -5.71 -20.96 -16.00
N LYS A 73 -6.51 -21.79 -15.33
CA LYS A 73 -7.71 -22.41 -15.89
C LYS A 73 -8.94 -22.04 -15.06
N LEU A 74 -9.99 -21.56 -15.72
CA LEU A 74 -11.28 -21.24 -15.10
C LEU A 74 -12.35 -22.18 -15.66
N GLY A 75 -12.75 -23.14 -14.86
CA GLY A 75 -13.60 -24.23 -15.35
C GLY A 75 -12.91 -24.97 -16.50
N ASN A 76 -13.55 -25.02 -17.67
CA ASN A 76 -12.98 -25.62 -18.88
C ASN A 76 -12.22 -24.62 -19.77
N LYS A 77 -12.15 -23.33 -19.39
CA LYS A 77 -11.53 -22.28 -20.19
C LYS A 77 -10.10 -22.05 -19.74
N GLN A 78 -9.16 -22.09 -20.69
CA GLN A 78 -7.75 -21.76 -20.46
C GLN A 78 -7.55 -20.24 -20.56
N ILE A 79 -7.12 -19.61 -19.44
CA ILE A 79 -6.85 -18.17 -19.39
C ILE A 79 -5.49 -17.85 -20.03
N PHE A 80 -4.43 -18.54 -19.58
CA PHE A 80 -3.09 -18.44 -20.14
C PHE A 80 -2.61 -19.80 -20.61
N LYS A 81 -1.99 -19.80 -21.79
CA LYS A 81 -1.24 -20.90 -22.35
C LYS A 81 0.17 -20.43 -22.61
N PHE A 82 1.13 -21.21 -22.16
CA PHE A 82 2.53 -20.81 -22.22
C PHE A 82 3.27 -21.61 -23.30
N ASP A 83 3.64 -20.94 -24.37
CA ASP A 83 4.33 -21.56 -25.51
C ASP A 83 5.67 -20.86 -25.82
N LEU A 84 6.58 -21.55 -26.50
CA LEU A 84 7.84 -21.01 -26.98
C LEU A 84 7.68 -20.55 -28.43
N PRO A 85 8.41 -19.50 -28.86
CA PRO A 85 9.30 -18.66 -28.06
C PRO A 85 8.53 -17.66 -27.18
N VAL A 86 9.11 -17.28 -26.04
CA VAL A 86 8.53 -16.24 -25.19
C VAL A 86 8.61 -14.89 -25.89
N GLN A 87 7.45 -14.33 -26.22
CA GLN A 87 7.34 -13.04 -26.92
C GLN A 87 6.99 -11.95 -25.93
N SER A 88 7.90 -11.23 -25.37
CA SER A 88 7.77 -10.24 -24.28
C SER A 88 6.62 -9.20 -24.40
N LYS A 89 5.62 -9.42 -25.22
CA LYS A 89 4.51 -8.50 -25.55
C LYS A 89 3.13 -9.02 -25.14
N THR A 90 2.98 -10.32 -24.88
CA THR A 90 1.69 -10.87 -24.45
C THR A 90 1.47 -10.71 -22.94
N PRO A 91 0.22 -10.69 -22.45
CA PRO A 91 -0.06 -10.70 -21.03
C PRO A 91 0.58 -11.89 -20.30
N GLU A 92 0.53 -13.09 -20.90
CA GLU A 92 1.11 -14.33 -20.40
C GLU A 92 2.62 -14.20 -20.18
N ASP A 93 3.34 -13.73 -21.21
CA ASP A 93 4.80 -13.59 -21.18
C ASP A 93 5.26 -12.53 -20.18
N THR A 94 4.46 -11.46 -20.05
CA THR A 94 4.72 -10.41 -19.05
C THR A 94 4.60 -10.97 -17.63
N TRP A 95 3.61 -11.83 -17.36
CA TRP A 95 3.47 -12.49 -16.08
C TRP A 95 4.53 -13.56 -15.86
N LEU A 96 4.87 -14.32 -16.88
CA LEU A 96 5.96 -15.30 -16.82
C LEU A 96 7.29 -14.64 -16.45
N THR A 97 7.58 -13.47 -17.07
CA THR A 97 8.73 -12.63 -16.70
C THR A 97 8.65 -12.17 -15.25
N THR A 98 7.45 -11.77 -14.78
CA THR A 98 7.24 -11.39 -13.39
C THR A 98 7.58 -12.55 -12.44
N PHE A 99 7.09 -13.76 -12.71
CA PHE A 99 7.35 -14.95 -11.88
C PHE A 99 8.85 -15.29 -11.84
N TYR A 100 9.53 -15.20 -12.99
CA TYR A 100 10.98 -15.39 -13.06
C TYR A 100 11.74 -14.39 -12.19
N LEU A 101 11.43 -13.09 -12.32
CA LEU A 101 12.10 -12.04 -11.56
C LEU A 101 11.83 -12.12 -10.06
N GLN A 102 10.61 -12.50 -9.68
CA GLN A 102 10.23 -12.75 -8.30
C GLN A 102 11.01 -13.93 -7.70
N GLN A 103 11.08 -15.05 -8.42
CA GLN A 103 11.89 -16.21 -8.02
C GLN A 103 13.36 -15.81 -7.83
N LYS A 104 13.95 -15.16 -8.85
CA LYS A 104 15.35 -14.74 -8.83
C LYS A 104 15.66 -13.85 -7.64
N ARG A 105 14.77 -12.89 -7.33
CA ARG A 105 14.94 -11.99 -6.19
C ARG A 105 14.83 -12.72 -4.88
N LEU A 106 13.81 -13.55 -4.69
CA LEU A 106 13.57 -14.24 -3.41
C LEU A 106 14.61 -15.35 -3.14
N LEU A 107 15.13 -16.04 -4.15
CA LEU A 107 16.24 -16.98 -3.99
C LEU A 107 17.52 -16.28 -3.47
N LYS A 108 17.76 -15.04 -3.92
CA LYS A 108 18.87 -14.24 -3.40
C LYS A 108 18.60 -13.79 -1.97
N GLU A 109 17.41 -13.30 -1.67
CA GLU A 109 17.05 -12.75 -0.37
C GLU A 109 17.00 -13.80 0.73
N PHE A 110 16.47 -14.98 0.40
CA PHE A 110 16.31 -16.09 1.33
C PHE A 110 17.29 -17.25 1.03
N SER A 111 18.51 -16.92 0.62
CA SER A 111 19.54 -17.93 0.36
C SER A 111 19.77 -18.80 1.59
N GLY A 112 19.73 -20.12 1.41
CA GLY A 112 19.87 -21.08 2.50
C GLY A 112 18.62 -21.34 3.35
N ALA A 113 17.50 -20.66 3.07
CA ALA A 113 16.23 -20.95 3.74
C ALA A 113 15.64 -22.27 3.27
N GLU A 114 15.10 -23.05 4.22
CA GLU A 114 14.53 -24.40 3.96
C GLU A 114 12.99 -24.36 4.00
N PHE A 115 12.38 -23.55 3.13
CA PHE A 115 10.93 -23.51 3.02
C PHE A 115 10.41 -24.78 2.37
N THR A 116 9.34 -25.35 2.95
CA THR A 116 8.69 -26.58 2.44
C THR A 116 7.24 -26.36 2.07
N VAL A 117 6.63 -25.26 2.51
CA VAL A 117 5.22 -24.91 2.25
C VAL A 117 5.13 -23.49 1.70
N PHE A 118 4.41 -23.35 0.61
CA PHE A 118 4.17 -22.11 -0.12
C PHE A 118 2.65 -21.92 -0.23
N ASN A 119 2.10 -21.07 0.64
CA ASN A 119 0.67 -21.07 0.90
C ASN A 119 0.02 -19.74 0.54
N ARG A 120 -0.88 -19.76 -0.43
CA ARG A 120 -1.75 -18.63 -0.78
C ARG A 120 -3.15 -18.82 -0.19
N ASP A 121 -3.76 -19.99 -0.38
CA ASP A 121 -5.11 -20.33 0.06
C ASP A 121 -5.08 -21.47 1.07
N GLY A 122 -6.07 -21.52 1.97
CA GLY A 122 -6.18 -22.59 2.95
C GLY A 122 -4.99 -22.64 3.93
N GLY A 123 -4.67 -23.82 4.44
CA GLY A 123 -3.47 -24.10 5.24
C GLY A 123 -3.15 -23.04 6.30
N PHE A 124 -1.94 -22.50 6.28
CA PHE A 124 -1.47 -21.49 7.22
C PHE A 124 -2.16 -20.13 7.04
N MET A 125 -2.43 -19.72 5.80
CA MET A 125 -3.12 -18.47 5.50
C MET A 125 -4.52 -18.45 6.16
N LYS A 126 -5.27 -19.54 6.01
CA LYS A 126 -6.58 -19.67 6.66
C LYS A 126 -6.46 -19.72 8.17
N PHE A 127 -5.51 -20.49 8.69
CA PHE A 127 -5.26 -20.60 10.13
C PHE A 127 -5.01 -19.21 10.75
N ILE A 128 -4.11 -18.42 10.19
CA ILE A 128 -3.77 -17.11 10.74
C ILE A 128 -4.95 -16.12 10.61
N SER A 129 -5.71 -16.19 9.52
CA SER A 129 -6.91 -15.37 9.32
C SER A 129 -8.00 -15.69 10.34
N ASP A 130 -8.26 -16.95 10.59
CA ASP A 130 -9.25 -17.39 11.58
C ASP A 130 -8.81 -17.02 13.01
N LEU A 131 -7.52 -17.17 13.31
CA LEU A 131 -6.93 -16.83 14.60
C LEU A 131 -7.08 -15.34 14.92
N ILE A 132 -6.69 -14.45 14.01
CA ILE A 132 -6.77 -13.00 14.24
C ILE A 132 -8.21 -12.51 14.33
N LYS A 133 -9.11 -13.14 13.59
CA LYS A 133 -10.55 -12.85 13.68
C LYS A 133 -11.12 -13.29 15.02
N ALA A 134 -10.83 -14.52 15.45
CA ALA A 134 -11.38 -15.09 16.68
C ALA A 134 -10.82 -14.42 17.95
N LYS A 135 -9.50 -14.20 18.01
CA LYS A 135 -8.84 -13.66 19.22
C LYS A 135 -8.81 -12.14 19.28
N PHE A 136 -8.66 -11.44 18.14
CA PHE A 136 -8.42 -10.01 18.13
C PHE A 136 -9.50 -9.20 17.40
N GLY A 137 -10.58 -9.86 16.91
CA GLY A 137 -11.68 -9.18 16.22
C GLY A 137 -11.29 -8.55 14.86
N ILE A 138 -10.16 -8.94 14.28
CA ILE A 138 -9.69 -8.41 13.00
C ILE A 138 -10.37 -9.17 11.87
N SER A 139 -11.40 -8.57 11.28
CA SER A 139 -12.24 -9.21 10.26
C SER A 139 -11.55 -9.46 8.91
N ARG A 140 -10.52 -8.66 8.59
CA ARG A 140 -9.77 -8.76 7.34
C ARG A 140 -8.29 -8.95 7.62
N LYS A 141 -7.73 -10.09 7.22
CA LYS A 141 -6.29 -10.39 7.35
C LYS A 141 -5.42 -9.27 6.75
N ASP A 142 -5.79 -8.75 5.60
CA ASP A 142 -4.99 -7.73 4.89
C ASP A 142 -4.88 -6.39 5.62
N SER A 143 -5.80 -6.12 6.56
CA SER A 143 -5.68 -4.95 7.43
C SER A 143 -4.64 -5.13 8.54
N TRP A 144 -4.26 -6.37 8.84
CA TRP A 144 -3.21 -6.73 9.77
C TRP A 144 -1.90 -7.10 9.06
N ASN A 145 -1.97 -7.99 8.06
CA ASN A 145 -0.82 -8.44 7.28
C ASN A 145 -1.23 -8.61 5.80
N PRO A 146 -0.74 -7.74 4.90
CA PRO A 146 -1.10 -7.76 3.49
C PRO A 146 -0.31 -8.80 2.68
N ALA A 147 0.30 -9.79 3.32
CA ALA A 147 0.99 -10.87 2.62
C ALA A 147 0.01 -11.64 1.72
N ASP A 148 0.36 -11.79 0.47
CA ASP A 148 -0.40 -12.52 -0.53
C ASP A 148 -0.07 -14.02 -0.48
N ILE A 149 1.16 -14.36 -0.07
CA ILE A 149 1.62 -15.73 0.14
C ILE A 149 2.43 -15.84 1.43
N PHE A 150 2.48 -17.05 2.01
CA PHE A 150 3.40 -17.40 3.10
C PHE A 150 4.38 -18.49 2.66
N LEU A 151 5.65 -18.28 2.94
CA LEU A 151 6.75 -19.25 2.81
C LEU A 151 7.04 -19.80 4.20
N ILE A 152 6.99 -21.12 4.41
CA ILE A 152 7.02 -21.71 5.74
C ILE A 152 7.92 -22.94 5.75
N LYS A 153 8.77 -23.02 6.77
CA LYS A 153 9.69 -24.15 6.96
C LYS A 153 8.95 -25.42 7.45
N LYS A 154 8.14 -25.30 8.53
CA LYS A 154 7.40 -26.42 9.14
C LYS A 154 6.04 -25.97 9.67
N VAL A 155 5.00 -26.08 8.87
CA VAL A 155 3.65 -25.52 9.15
C VAL A 155 3.10 -25.95 10.50
N ASP A 156 3.07 -27.24 10.79
CA ASP A 156 2.43 -27.74 12.01
C ASP A 156 3.18 -27.36 13.29
N VAL A 157 4.51 -27.26 13.19
CA VAL A 157 5.37 -26.82 14.31
C VAL A 157 5.05 -25.37 14.66
N PHE A 158 4.97 -24.49 13.65
CA PHE A 158 4.74 -23.07 13.90
C PHE A 158 3.29 -22.76 14.26
N ARG A 159 2.32 -23.50 13.72
CA ARG A 159 0.92 -23.40 14.19
C ARG A 159 0.79 -23.73 15.66
N LYS A 160 1.38 -24.86 16.11
CA LYS A 160 1.38 -25.25 17.52
C LYS A 160 2.09 -24.22 18.41
N LYS A 161 3.23 -23.70 17.94
CA LYS A 161 3.99 -22.68 18.68
C LYS A 161 3.17 -21.39 18.85
N ILE A 162 2.50 -20.91 17.79
CA ILE A 162 1.65 -19.73 17.84
C ILE A 162 0.47 -19.95 18.81
N LEU A 163 -0.20 -21.10 18.71
CA LEU A 163 -1.31 -21.40 19.59
C LEU A 163 -0.87 -21.47 21.06
N LYS A 164 0.23 -22.12 21.36
CA LYS A 164 0.78 -22.24 22.72
C LYS A 164 1.10 -20.88 23.33
N GLU A 165 1.74 -20.00 22.57
CA GLU A 165 2.09 -18.66 23.03
C GLU A 165 0.87 -17.78 23.30
N LEU A 166 -0.19 -18.01 22.53
CA LEU A 166 -1.46 -17.30 22.69
C LEU A 166 -2.46 -18.06 23.58
N GLU A 167 -1.98 -19.08 24.33
CA GLU A 167 -2.78 -19.72 25.37
C GLU A 167 -2.97 -18.79 26.57
N GLY A 168 -4.23 -18.61 26.98
CA GLY A 168 -4.62 -17.79 28.10
C GLY A 168 -6.08 -17.33 28.00
N PRO A 169 -6.64 -16.71 29.02
CA PRO A 169 -8.01 -16.21 28.99
C PRO A 169 -8.23 -15.24 27.83
N SER A 170 -9.37 -15.37 27.13
CA SER A 170 -9.74 -14.41 26.08
C SER A 170 -9.68 -12.98 26.59
N GLY A 171 -9.02 -12.09 25.88
CA GLY A 171 -8.88 -10.68 26.20
C GLY A 171 -7.62 -10.30 27.00
N THR A 172 -6.80 -11.27 27.40
CA THR A 172 -5.50 -10.99 28.05
C THR A 172 -4.35 -10.93 27.07
N GLN A 173 -4.40 -11.68 25.96
CA GLN A 173 -3.39 -11.62 24.92
C GLN A 173 -3.67 -10.48 23.95
N THR A 174 -2.59 -9.80 23.57
CA THR A 174 -2.62 -8.70 22.60
C THR A 174 -2.11 -9.16 21.24
N ILE A 175 -2.50 -8.45 20.20
CA ILE A 175 -1.95 -8.67 18.85
C ILE A 175 -0.43 -8.41 18.83
N LYS A 176 0.10 -7.63 19.77
CA LYS A 176 1.53 -7.34 19.91
C LYS A 176 2.37 -8.59 20.14
N GLU A 177 1.88 -9.52 20.94
CA GLU A 177 2.54 -10.81 21.21
C GLU A 177 2.61 -11.67 19.95
N LEU A 178 1.49 -11.77 19.21
CA LEU A 178 1.48 -12.45 17.92
C LEU A 178 2.47 -11.81 16.95
N ASN A 179 2.51 -10.48 16.88
CA ASN A 179 3.40 -9.76 15.97
C ASN A 179 4.87 -9.91 16.35
N ALA A 180 5.21 -9.88 17.64
CA ALA A 180 6.56 -10.13 18.13
C ALA A 180 7.04 -11.53 17.73
N MET A 181 6.17 -12.53 17.89
CA MET A 181 6.45 -13.90 17.48
C MET A 181 6.61 -14.02 15.96
N MET A 182 5.70 -13.44 15.21
CA MET A 182 5.77 -13.45 13.74
C MET A 182 7.04 -12.75 13.23
N ARG A 183 7.49 -11.67 13.87
CA ARG A 183 8.77 -11.01 13.56
C ARG A 183 9.94 -11.94 13.80
N SER A 184 9.99 -12.58 14.98
CA SER A 184 11.04 -13.56 15.30
C SER A 184 11.08 -14.72 14.30
N MET A 185 9.92 -15.23 13.88
CA MET A 185 9.83 -16.28 12.87
C MET A 185 10.27 -15.78 11.49
N PHE A 186 9.95 -14.53 11.13
CA PHE A 186 10.36 -13.90 9.89
C PHE A 186 11.89 -13.75 9.82
N GLU A 187 12.51 -13.19 10.86
CA GLU A 187 13.96 -13.02 10.96
C GLU A 187 14.71 -14.35 10.87
N LYS A 188 14.17 -15.40 11.50
CA LYS A 188 14.72 -16.77 11.45
C LYS A 188 14.40 -17.51 10.16
N ARG A 189 13.71 -16.88 9.21
CA ARG A 189 13.26 -17.51 7.96
C ARG A 189 12.41 -18.78 8.20
N GLU A 190 11.62 -18.76 9.24
CA GLU A 190 10.73 -19.86 9.65
C GLU A 190 9.33 -19.71 9.04
N VAL A 191 8.78 -18.49 9.10
CA VAL A 191 7.50 -18.08 8.51
C VAL A 191 7.67 -16.70 7.93
N VAL A 192 7.58 -16.58 6.62
CA VAL A 192 7.77 -15.33 5.88
C VAL A 192 6.53 -15.04 5.04
N GLY A 193 5.84 -13.96 5.35
CA GLY A 193 4.76 -13.43 4.51
C GLY A 193 5.32 -12.54 3.40
N ILE A 194 4.84 -12.67 2.18
CA ILE A 194 5.25 -11.86 1.03
C ILE A 194 4.04 -11.21 0.39
N SER A 195 4.06 -9.88 0.27
CA SER A 195 3.12 -9.14 -0.57
C SER A 195 3.70 -8.98 -1.97
N LEU A 196 2.95 -9.40 -2.97
CA LEU A 196 3.38 -9.50 -4.36
C LEU A 196 2.86 -8.31 -5.18
N LYS A 197 3.71 -7.81 -6.08
CA LYS A 197 3.29 -6.85 -7.10
C LYS A 197 3.81 -7.32 -8.46
N LYS A 198 3.09 -6.95 -9.53
CA LYS A 198 3.57 -7.17 -10.89
C LYS A 198 4.88 -6.40 -11.09
N ILE A 199 5.89 -7.09 -11.62
CA ILE A 199 7.17 -6.47 -11.93
C ILE A 199 7.10 -5.85 -13.32
N SER A 200 7.26 -4.54 -13.38
CA SER A 200 7.29 -3.79 -14.65
C SER A 200 8.71 -3.43 -15.12
N GLY A 201 9.70 -3.61 -14.24
CA GLY A 201 11.09 -3.32 -14.51
C GLY A 201 11.90 -4.55 -14.92
N LYS A 202 13.22 -4.35 -15.09
CA LYS A 202 14.16 -5.43 -15.40
C LYS A 202 14.58 -6.25 -14.17
N GLN A 203 14.24 -5.81 -12.97
CA GLN A 203 14.61 -6.45 -11.70
C GLN A 203 13.47 -6.26 -10.70
N ALA A 204 13.24 -7.27 -9.88
CA ALA A 204 12.36 -7.18 -8.74
C ALA A 204 13.08 -6.50 -7.55
N GLN A 205 12.37 -5.60 -6.89
CA GLN A 205 12.78 -4.98 -5.63
C GLN A 205 12.17 -5.74 -4.44
N TYR A 206 12.87 -5.77 -3.33
CA TYR A 206 12.41 -6.40 -2.10
C TYR A 206 12.63 -5.48 -0.92
N GLU A 207 11.62 -5.37 -0.06
CA GLU A 207 11.62 -4.50 1.12
C GLU A 207 10.96 -5.25 2.29
N GLU A 208 11.59 -5.24 3.46
CA GLU A 208 11.01 -5.78 4.69
C GLU A 208 10.20 -4.70 5.40
N ILE A 209 8.97 -5.04 5.81
CA ILE A 209 8.03 -4.10 6.43
C ILE A 209 7.57 -4.66 7.77
N ASN A 210 7.57 -3.83 8.81
CA ASN A 210 7.21 -4.17 10.18
C ASN A 210 8.10 -5.28 10.80
N VAL A 211 9.34 -5.42 10.33
CA VAL A 211 10.31 -6.39 10.85
C VAL A 211 11.19 -5.74 11.92
N ASN A 212 11.69 -4.53 11.67
CA ASN A 212 12.60 -3.83 12.59
C ASN A 212 11.82 -2.95 13.58
N GLU A 213 12.05 -3.15 14.88
CA GLU A 213 11.41 -2.42 15.97
C GLU A 213 12.17 -1.16 16.43
N SER A 214 13.36 -0.90 15.89
CA SER A 214 14.25 0.17 16.44
C SER A 214 13.61 1.56 16.40
N PHE A 215 12.80 1.83 15.39
CA PHE A 215 12.10 3.11 15.25
C PHE A 215 10.94 3.24 16.24
N PHE A 216 10.18 2.18 16.48
CA PHE A 216 9.05 2.19 17.40
C PHE A 216 9.47 2.49 18.83
N LYS A 217 10.61 1.96 19.26
CA LYS A 217 11.18 2.26 20.58
C LYS A 217 11.47 3.76 20.73
N ARG A 218 11.95 4.42 19.68
CA ARG A 218 12.26 5.87 19.70
C ARG A 218 11.01 6.72 19.84
N ILE A 219 9.90 6.33 19.22
CA ILE A 219 8.62 7.08 19.29
C ILE A 219 7.83 6.71 20.57
N GLU A 220 7.93 5.48 21.07
CA GLU A 220 7.26 5.02 22.29
C GLU A 220 7.77 5.76 23.55
N TYR A 221 9.06 6.15 23.57
CA TYR A 221 9.70 6.90 24.67
C TYR A 221 9.61 8.43 24.50
N GLY A 222 9.10 8.91 23.37
CA GLY A 222 9.25 10.31 22.97
C GLY A 222 8.03 11.20 23.12
N SER A 223 7.30 11.15 24.23
CA SER A 223 6.41 12.26 24.57
C SER A 223 7.25 13.41 25.12
N GLY A 224 7.75 14.29 24.24
CA GLY A 224 8.44 15.53 24.59
C GLY A 224 9.92 15.62 24.23
N GLU A 225 10.58 14.55 23.82
CA GLU A 225 12.00 14.58 23.45
C GLU A 225 12.29 14.66 21.94
N TYR A 226 11.27 14.53 21.08
CA TYR A 226 11.44 14.53 19.63
C TYR A 226 10.50 15.51 18.95
N ASP A 227 10.98 16.70 18.69
CA ASP A 227 10.39 17.62 17.74
C ASP A 227 10.90 17.30 16.35
N PHE A 228 10.05 16.72 15.53
CA PHE A 228 10.38 16.47 14.14
C PHE A 228 10.27 17.77 13.35
N THR A 229 11.21 18.00 12.45
CA THR A 229 11.19 19.14 11.57
C THR A 229 10.83 18.74 10.15
N LEU A 230 10.06 19.58 9.47
CA LEU A 230 9.78 19.42 8.05
C LEU A 230 11.08 19.56 7.26
N SER A 231 11.47 18.49 6.57
CA SER A 231 12.68 18.45 5.75
C SER A 231 12.42 18.90 4.32
N LYS A 232 11.40 18.27 3.69
CA LYS A 232 10.99 18.55 2.32
C LYS A 232 9.59 18.03 2.04
N ILE A 233 8.96 18.58 1.01
CA ILE A 233 7.70 18.09 0.45
C ILE A 233 7.93 17.73 -1.02
N ILE A 234 7.56 16.51 -1.40
CA ILE A 234 7.48 16.09 -2.79
C ILE A 234 6.02 16.19 -3.21
N LEU A 235 5.69 17.23 -3.96
CA LEU A 235 4.33 17.51 -4.46
C LEU A 235 4.30 17.29 -5.97
N LYS A 236 3.80 16.15 -6.43
CA LYS A 236 3.72 15.84 -7.84
C LYS A 236 2.41 16.31 -8.45
N LEU A 237 2.46 17.41 -9.18
CA LEU A 237 1.35 17.99 -9.92
C LEU A 237 1.42 17.70 -11.43
N ASN A 238 2.44 16.98 -11.87
CA ASN A 238 2.57 16.62 -13.28
C ASN A 238 1.54 15.56 -13.64
N LEU A 239 0.74 15.91 -14.62
CA LEU A 239 -0.44 15.18 -15.04
C LEU A 239 -0.21 14.44 -16.38
N LYS A 240 0.99 14.03 -16.71
CA LYS A 240 1.30 13.27 -17.94
C LYS A 240 1.08 11.76 -17.73
N GLY A 241 0.20 11.17 -18.55
CA GLY A 241 -0.04 9.72 -18.62
C GLY A 241 -0.92 9.16 -17.48
N ASN A 242 -1.09 7.83 -17.45
CA ASN A 242 -1.88 7.10 -16.45
C ASN A 242 -1.28 7.14 -15.02
N ALA A 243 -0.13 7.76 -14.84
CA ALA A 243 0.56 7.90 -13.54
C ALA A 243 -0.09 8.92 -12.59
N PHE A 244 -1.12 9.60 -13.03
CA PHE A 244 -1.86 10.61 -12.28
C PHE A 244 -2.42 10.16 -10.95
N ALA A 245 -3.07 9.01 -10.97
CA ALA A 245 -3.84 8.50 -9.83
C ALA A 245 -2.94 8.03 -8.68
N THR A 246 -1.67 7.76 -8.94
CA THR A 246 -0.78 7.05 -8.02
C THR A 246 0.31 7.91 -7.39
N GLN A 247 0.47 9.16 -7.85
CA GLN A 247 1.52 10.03 -7.31
C GLN A 247 1.02 10.81 -6.11
N ASP A 248 1.23 10.22 -4.95
CA ASP A 248 0.89 10.86 -3.69
C ASP A 248 1.87 12.01 -3.36
N THR A 249 1.36 13.01 -2.65
CA THR A 249 2.22 14.00 -2.03
C THR A 249 2.91 13.38 -0.82
N ASN A 250 4.22 13.55 -0.71
CA ASN A 250 5.01 13.04 0.41
C ASN A 250 5.61 14.20 1.21
N ILE A 251 5.33 14.25 2.49
CA ILE A 251 5.88 15.21 3.46
C ILE A 251 6.91 14.48 4.29
N PHE A 252 8.17 14.90 4.22
CA PHE A 252 9.29 14.27 4.90
C PHE A 252 9.60 15.00 6.20
N LEU A 253 9.78 14.22 7.24
CA LEU A 253 10.16 14.67 8.56
C LEU A 253 11.56 14.20 8.90
N LYS A 254 12.35 15.06 9.49
CA LYS A 254 13.70 14.74 9.97
C LYS A 254 13.81 14.97 11.48
N ASP A 255 14.69 14.19 12.11
CA ASP A 255 15.33 14.62 13.33
C ASP A 255 16.48 15.61 13.00
N SER A 256 17.36 15.90 13.92
CA SER A 256 18.46 16.84 13.71
C SER A 256 19.35 16.52 12.50
N ALA A 257 19.50 15.24 12.13
CA ALA A 257 20.53 14.80 11.19
C ALA A 257 19.99 14.23 9.86
N ARG A 258 18.85 13.52 9.87
CA ARG A 258 18.38 12.77 8.71
C ARG A 258 16.87 12.68 8.64
N ASP A 259 16.34 12.44 7.41
CA ASP A 259 14.94 12.08 7.20
C ASP A 259 14.65 10.75 7.90
N ILE A 260 13.64 10.70 8.76
CA ILE A 260 13.29 9.52 9.57
C ILE A 260 11.90 9.00 9.29
N ALA A 261 10.97 9.88 8.91
CA ALA A 261 9.59 9.54 8.60
C ALA A 261 9.05 10.36 7.45
N LYS A 262 7.99 9.88 6.83
CA LYS A 262 7.23 10.65 5.86
C LYS A 262 5.74 10.38 6.02
N PHE A 263 4.93 11.41 5.73
CA PHE A 263 3.52 11.24 5.44
C PHE A 263 3.30 11.11 3.94
N GLN A 264 2.48 10.15 3.55
CA GLN A 264 1.87 10.09 2.23
C GLN A 264 0.46 10.66 2.31
N LEU A 265 0.21 11.75 1.59
CA LEU A 265 -1.13 12.30 1.42
C LEU A 265 -1.76 11.62 0.21
N LYS A 266 -2.61 10.65 0.49
CA LYS A 266 -3.33 9.88 -0.53
C LYS A 266 -4.72 10.42 -0.70
N GLY A 267 -5.18 10.56 -1.94
CA GLY A 267 -6.58 10.82 -2.23
C GLY A 267 -7.43 9.55 -2.21
N ASN A 268 -8.69 9.68 -1.84
CA ASN A 268 -9.67 8.62 -2.04
C ASN A 268 -10.26 8.75 -3.44
N THR A 269 -9.90 7.84 -4.35
CA THR A 269 -10.32 7.87 -5.75
C THR A 269 -11.73 7.31 -5.99
N THR A 270 -12.33 6.65 -5.00
CA THR A 270 -13.61 5.93 -5.15
C THR A 270 -14.81 6.68 -4.58
N SER A 271 -14.61 7.80 -3.88
CA SER A 271 -15.66 8.54 -3.20
C SER A 271 -16.01 9.84 -3.93
N ARG A 272 -17.31 10.15 -4.04
CA ARG A 272 -17.77 11.49 -4.45
C ARG A 272 -17.29 12.60 -3.52
N LEU A 273 -17.01 12.25 -2.25
CA LEU A 273 -16.38 13.11 -1.25
C LEU A 273 -14.89 12.74 -1.19
N ALA A 274 -14.07 13.37 -2.00
CA ALA A 274 -12.62 13.22 -1.90
C ALA A 274 -12.14 13.69 -0.52
N ASN A 275 -11.22 12.96 0.07
CA ASN A 275 -10.53 13.36 1.28
C ASN A 275 -9.05 12.98 1.20
N LEU A 276 -8.22 13.70 1.93
CA LEU A 276 -6.82 13.37 2.10
C LEU A 276 -6.67 12.32 3.20
N LYS A 277 -5.89 11.29 2.90
CA LYS A 277 -5.49 10.27 3.85
C LYS A 277 -4.05 10.49 4.22
N PHE A 278 -3.77 10.56 5.50
CA PHE A 278 -2.43 10.78 6.06
C PHE A 278 -1.87 9.44 6.52
N GLU A 279 -1.01 8.84 5.72
CA GLU A 279 -0.35 7.58 6.06
C GLU A 279 1.11 7.83 6.42
N GLY A 280 1.47 7.59 7.68
CA GLY A 280 2.84 7.67 8.18
C GLY A 280 3.66 6.42 7.82
N THR A 281 4.91 6.60 7.42
CA THR A 281 5.85 5.54 7.11
C THR A 281 7.24 5.94 7.58
N GLU A 282 8.00 5.03 8.17
CA GLU A 282 9.42 5.20 8.46
C GLU A 282 10.25 5.29 7.17
N ILE A 283 11.39 5.98 7.23
CA ILE A 283 12.36 6.03 6.14
C ILE A 283 13.59 5.25 6.57
N GLY A 284 13.94 4.21 5.84
CA GLY A 284 15.10 3.38 6.12
C GLY A 284 15.04 2.02 5.44
N ALA A 285 16.03 1.16 5.74
CA ALA A 285 16.14 -0.17 5.14
C ALA A 285 14.98 -1.12 5.51
N ALA A 286 14.29 -0.83 6.60
CA ALA A 286 13.15 -1.59 7.10
C ALA A 286 11.94 -0.68 7.29
N ALA A 287 11.52 0.00 6.21
CA ALA A 287 10.45 0.99 6.22
C ALA A 287 9.19 0.48 6.92
N ALA A 288 9.02 0.84 8.18
CA ALA A 288 7.86 0.45 8.96
C ALA A 288 6.67 1.36 8.65
N ARG A 289 5.48 0.77 8.54
CA ARG A 289 4.23 1.50 8.44
C ARG A 289 3.86 2.01 9.83
N LEU A 290 3.90 3.33 10.05
CA LEU A 290 3.52 3.94 11.32
C LEU A 290 2.00 3.95 11.54
N GLY A 291 1.24 3.98 10.47
CA GLY A 291 -0.22 3.95 10.52
C GLY A 291 -0.87 5.08 9.73
N LYS A 292 -2.18 5.21 9.91
CA LYS A 292 -3.01 6.18 9.22
C LYS A 292 -3.75 7.03 10.25
N ALA A 293 -3.51 8.33 10.25
CA ALA A 293 -4.24 9.24 11.11
C ALA A 293 -5.74 9.23 10.77
N PRO A 294 -6.63 9.07 11.77
CA PRO A 294 -8.08 9.19 11.58
C PRO A 294 -8.47 10.58 11.09
N LEU A 295 -9.31 10.64 10.05
CA LEU A 295 -9.68 11.92 9.44
C LEU A 295 -10.28 12.90 10.46
N ASN A 296 -11.17 12.45 11.32
CA ASN A 296 -11.77 13.28 12.36
C ASN A 296 -10.76 13.89 13.35
N LEU A 297 -9.65 13.18 13.64
CA LEU A 297 -8.59 13.71 14.49
C LEU A 297 -7.68 14.66 13.70
N VAL A 298 -7.40 14.35 12.42
CA VAL A 298 -6.68 15.27 11.52
C VAL A 298 -7.44 16.57 11.38
N GLU A 299 -8.75 16.51 11.16
CA GLU A 299 -9.61 17.68 11.03
C GLU A 299 -9.62 18.51 12.34
N LYS A 300 -9.77 17.86 13.48
CA LYS A 300 -9.74 18.53 14.78
C LYS A 300 -8.40 19.21 15.03
N LEU A 301 -7.29 18.51 14.83
CA LEU A 301 -5.94 19.09 15.00
C LEU A 301 -5.70 20.25 14.03
N SER A 302 -6.07 20.06 12.76
CA SER A 302 -5.93 21.10 11.74
C SER A 302 -6.74 22.33 12.08
N SER A 303 -7.97 22.20 12.59
CA SER A 303 -8.83 23.33 12.98
C SER A 303 -8.28 24.12 14.17
N MET A 304 -7.53 23.47 15.06
CA MET A 304 -6.86 24.14 16.18
C MET A 304 -5.68 24.99 15.74
N VAL A 305 -5.03 24.62 14.66
CA VAL A 305 -3.83 25.29 14.12
C VAL A 305 -4.22 26.38 13.10
N ASP A 306 -5.05 26.05 12.14
CA ASP A 306 -5.54 26.96 11.09
C ASP A 306 -6.86 26.44 10.49
N PRO A 307 -7.96 27.24 10.56
CA PRO A 307 -9.24 26.86 9.92
C PRO A 307 -9.13 26.57 8.42
N GLN A 308 -8.22 27.25 7.71
CA GLN A 308 -8.00 27.00 6.28
C GLN A 308 -7.28 25.66 6.03
N LEU A 309 -6.37 25.29 6.92
CA LEU A 309 -5.74 23.98 6.88
C LEU A 309 -6.79 22.86 7.13
N TYR A 310 -7.73 23.07 8.07
CA TYR A 310 -8.88 22.21 8.26
C TYR A 310 -9.70 22.05 6.98
N ASN A 311 -10.03 23.16 6.30
CA ASN A 311 -10.82 23.16 5.06
C ASN A 311 -10.14 22.36 3.93
N SER A 312 -8.81 22.21 3.96
CA SER A 312 -8.07 21.47 2.94
C SER A 312 -8.15 19.96 3.09
N THR A 313 -8.63 19.43 4.24
CA THR A 313 -8.56 17.99 4.54
C THR A 313 -9.63 17.16 3.85
N THR A 314 -10.80 17.74 3.55
CA THR A 314 -11.87 17.08 2.80
C THR A 314 -12.49 18.00 1.75
N LYS A 315 -13.06 17.42 0.71
CA LYS A 315 -13.82 18.16 -0.30
C LYS A 315 -15.03 18.88 0.29
N ALA A 316 -15.70 18.28 1.27
CA ALA A 316 -16.85 18.87 1.95
C ALA A 316 -16.47 20.17 2.67
N ASN A 317 -15.26 20.23 3.24
CA ASN A 317 -14.75 21.40 3.94
C ASN A 317 -14.20 22.47 2.98
N GLY A 318 -13.60 22.05 1.87
CA GLY A 318 -12.80 22.90 1.00
C GLY A 318 -13.52 23.52 -0.20
N ASN A 319 -14.76 23.08 -0.52
CA ASN A 319 -15.52 23.57 -1.67
C ASN A 319 -14.69 23.59 -2.98
N TYR A 320 -14.14 22.45 -3.38
CA TYR A 320 -13.29 22.32 -4.56
C TYR A 320 -14.09 22.24 -5.87
N PRO A 321 -13.54 22.75 -6.99
CA PRO A 321 -14.16 22.65 -8.31
C PRO A 321 -14.47 21.19 -8.68
N THR A 322 -15.59 20.95 -9.32
CA THR A 322 -16.03 19.62 -9.77
C THR A 322 -15.91 19.43 -11.28
N ASN A 323 -15.77 20.52 -12.02
CA ASN A 323 -15.66 20.54 -13.49
C ASN A 323 -14.75 21.70 -13.95
N SER A 324 -14.52 21.79 -15.26
CA SER A 324 -13.69 22.81 -15.89
C SER A 324 -14.20 24.22 -15.61
N ASP A 325 -15.49 24.47 -15.73
CA ASP A 325 -16.09 25.81 -15.59
C ASP A 325 -15.94 26.36 -14.17
N GLU A 326 -16.11 25.50 -13.17
CA GLU A 326 -15.90 25.88 -11.77
C GLU A 326 -14.41 26.14 -11.49
N PHE A 327 -13.51 25.37 -12.11
CA PHE A 327 -12.08 25.57 -11.99
C PHE A 327 -11.65 26.87 -12.69
N GLU A 328 -12.16 27.16 -13.88
CA GLU A 328 -11.86 28.40 -14.62
C GLU A 328 -12.24 29.66 -13.83
N LYS A 329 -13.37 29.65 -13.14
CA LYS A 329 -13.78 30.76 -12.25
C LYS A 329 -12.83 30.98 -11.08
N ARG A 330 -12.09 29.95 -10.68
CA ARG A 330 -11.15 29.98 -9.55
C ARG A 330 -9.68 29.78 -9.96
N GLN A 331 -9.37 29.76 -11.25
CA GLN A 331 -8.02 29.49 -11.73
C GLN A 331 -6.97 30.44 -11.17
N LYS A 332 -7.33 31.74 -10.95
CA LYS A 332 -6.43 32.71 -10.34
C LYS A 332 -6.04 32.29 -8.91
N GLU A 333 -7.01 31.88 -8.10
CA GLU A 333 -6.78 31.41 -6.73
C GLU A 333 -5.77 30.26 -6.69
N PHE A 334 -6.00 29.23 -7.51
CA PHE A 334 -5.14 28.06 -7.55
C PHE A 334 -3.78 28.33 -8.22
N SER A 335 -3.73 29.26 -9.16
CA SER A 335 -2.49 29.73 -9.75
C SER A 335 -1.62 30.46 -8.73
N ASP A 336 -2.21 31.35 -7.93
CA ASP A 336 -1.52 32.08 -6.88
C ASP A 336 -0.99 31.12 -5.79
N MET A 337 -1.76 30.07 -5.43
CA MET A 337 -1.31 29.00 -4.53
C MET A 337 -0.12 28.25 -5.12
N PHE A 338 -0.22 27.84 -6.38
CA PHE A 338 0.84 27.14 -7.08
C PHE A 338 2.13 27.94 -7.09
N GLU A 339 2.07 29.25 -7.40
CA GLU A 339 3.23 30.10 -7.41
C GLU A 339 3.89 30.26 -6.04
N ARG A 340 3.11 30.36 -4.97
CA ARG A 340 3.66 30.39 -3.61
C ARG A 340 4.37 29.08 -3.27
N VAL A 341 3.73 27.95 -3.59
CA VAL A 341 4.26 26.62 -3.28
C VAL A 341 5.55 26.33 -4.06
N VAL A 342 5.59 26.68 -5.36
CA VAL A 342 6.79 26.51 -6.20
C VAL A 342 7.98 27.31 -5.71
N LYS A 343 7.75 28.51 -5.14
CA LYS A 343 8.80 29.35 -4.60
C LYS A 343 9.38 28.83 -3.27
N SER A 344 8.69 27.91 -2.60
CA SER A 344 9.17 27.37 -1.32
C SER A 344 10.40 26.47 -1.51
N PRO A 345 11.50 26.71 -0.80
CA PRO A 345 12.70 25.87 -0.89
C PRO A 345 12.47 24.45 -0.33
N LEU A 346 11.40 24.25 0.44
CA LEU A 346 11.03 22.96 1.01
C LEU A 346 10.24 22.09 0.03
N VAL A 347 9.63 22.68 -1.00
CA VAL A 347 8.84 21.91 -1.97
C VAL A 347 9.71 21.52 -3.15
N LYS A 348 9.73 20.22 -3.45
CA LYS A 348 10.58 19.60 -4.47
C LYS A 348 9.75 18.78 -5.45
N ASP A 349 10.33 18.51 -6.60
CA ASP A 349 9.84 17.55 -7.61
C ASP A 349 8.36 17.74 -8.00
N ILE A 350 7.97 18.99 -8.24
CA ILE A 350 6.59 19.36 -8.59
C ILE A 350 6.21 18.82 -9.99
N GLY A 351 7.18 18.68 -10.88
CA GLY A 351 7.00 18.20 -12.25
C GLY A 351 6.40 19.22 -13.22
N ILE A 352 6.04 20.39 -12.75
CA ILE A 352 5.48 21.54 -13.49
C ILE A 352 6.24 22.79 -13.08
N ARG A 353 6.51 23.69 -14.02
CA ARG A 353 7.36 24.88 -13.76
C ARG A 353 6.59 26.20 -13.74
N THR A 354 5.45 26.27 -14.41
CA THR A 354 4.71 27.53 -14.59
C THR A 354 3.25 27.36 -14.23
N SER A 355 2.64 28.45 -13.74
CA SER A 355 1.20 28.53 -13.48
C SER A 355 0.38 28.23 -14.75
N LYS A 356 0.84 28.67 -15.91
CA LYS A 356 0.19 28.40 -17.19
C LYS A 356 0.13 26.89 -17.50
N GLU A 357 1.24 26.19 -17.29
CA GLU A 357 1.31 24.74 -17.46
C GLU A 357 0.41 24.02 -16.45
N PHE A 358 0.38 24.49 -15.20
CA PHE A 358 -0.48 23.96 -14.15
C PHE A 358 -1.96 24.10 -14.52
N ILE A 359 -2.42 25.29 -14.91
CA ILE A 359 -3.79 25.55 -15.31
C ILE A 359 -4.18 24.66 -16.51
N PHE A 360 -3.34 24.64 -17.54
CA PHE A 360 -3.59 23.81 -18.72
C PHE A 360 -3.76 22.32 -18.37
N ASN A 361 -2.90 21.79 -17.51
CA ASN A 361 -2.99 20.41 -17.07
C ASN A 361 -4.27 20.15 -16.27
N MET A 362 -4.65 21.04 -15.35
CA MET A 362 -5.89 20.89 -14.57
C MET A 362 -7.12 20.88 -15.44
N LEU A 363 -7.25 21.84 -16.38
CA LEU A 363 -8.35 21.89 -17.33
C LEU A 363 -8.45 20.62 -18.16
N LYS A 364 -7.32 20.11 -18.64
CA LYS A 364 -7.26 18.85 -19.38
C LYS A 364 -7.82 17.67 -18.58
N VAL A 365 -7.58 17.60 -17.29
CA VAL A 365 -8.09 16.51 -16.44
C VAL A 365 -9.56 16.69 -16.11
N PHE A 366 -9.99 17.91 -15.82
CA PHE A 366 -11.41 18.20 -15.61
C PHE A 366 -12.27 17.89 -16.84
N ALA A 367 -11.70 17.99 -18.05
CA ALA A 367 -12.36 17.60 -19.30
C ALA A 367 -12.50 16.08 -19.49
N THR A 368 -11.94 15.28 -18.61
CA THR A 368 -12.05 13.82 -18.64
C THR A 368 -12.99 13.31 -17.54
N ASN A 369 -13.34 12.01 -17.60
CA ASN A 369 -14.08 11.33 -16.52
C ASN A 369 -13.28 11.19 -15.21
N GLN A 370 -12.10 11.82 -15.10
CA GLN A 370 -11.18 11.75 -13.98
C GLN A 370 -11.13 13.04 -13.14
N SER A 371 -12.17 13.84 -13.16
CA SER A 371 -12.27 15.10 -12.39
C SER A 371 -11.98 14.93 -10.89
N HIS A 372 -12.25 13.75 -10.33
CA HIS A 372 -11.91 13.43 -8.94
C HIS A 372 -10.38 13.46 -8.69
N ILE A 373 -9.56 13.16 -9.70
CA ILE A 373 -8.09 13.23 -9.58
C ILE A 373 -7.64 14.69 -9.51
N ALA A 374 -8.20 15.55 -10.36
CA ALA A 374 -7.95 16.99 -10.29
C ALA A 374 -8.29 17.53 -8.90
N ASN A 375 -9.44 17.14 -8.33
CA ASN A 375 -9.83 17.51 -6.98
C ASN A 375 -8.76 17.11 -5.93
N ILE A 376 -8.28 15.87 -6.00
CA ILE A 376 -7.25 15.38 -5.06
C ILE A 376 -5.97 16.23 -5.18
N LYS A 377 -5.55 16.56 -6.40
CA LYS A 377 -4.37 17.39 -6.63
C LYS A 377 -4.56 18.81 -6.12
N LEU A 378 -5.72 19.40 -6.31
CA LEU A 378 -6.05 20.72 -5.76
C LEU A 378 -6.07 20.69 -4.22
N MET A 379 -6.63 19.64 -3.61
CA MET A 379 -6.59 19.46 -2.16
C MET A 379 -5.16 19.33 -1.64
N GLN A 380 -4.31 18.55 -2.31
CA GLN A 380 -2.90 18.42 -1.95
C GLN A 380 -2.16 19.75 -2.08
N LEU A 381 -2.39 20.49 -3.17
CA LEU A 381 -1.82 21.82 -3.38
C LEU A 381 -2.26 22.78 -2.27
N TYR A 382 -3.56 22.84 -1.99
CA TYR A 382 -4.10 23.73 -0.96
C TYR A 382 -3.55 23.38 0.42
N TYR A 383 -3.54 22.09 0.77
CA TYR A 383 -2.95 21.66 2.05
C TYR A 383 -1.49 22.08 2.18
N VAL A 384 -0.69 21.88 1.14
CA VAL A 384 0.73 22.27 1.14
C VAL A 384 0.89 23.80 1.22
N ASP A 385 0.08 24.56 0.47
CA ASP A 385 0.10 26.03 0.53
C ASP A 385 -0.18 26.54 1.97
N ARG A 386 -1.24 26.03 2.59
CA ARG A 386 -1.60 26.39 3.97
C ARG A 386 -0.55 25.95 4.98
N LEU A 387 -0.01 24.75 4.82
CA LEU A 387 1.06 24.23 5.67
C LEU A 387 2.32 25.12 5.59
N MET A 388 2.65 25.64 4.39
CA MET A 388 3.81 26.53 4.22
C MET A 388 3.59 27.93 4.78
N MET A 389 2.34 28.37 4.96
CA MET A 389 2.03 29.65 5.59
C MET A 389 2.16 29.64 7.11
N LEU A 390 2.15 28.45 7.74
CA LEU A 390 2.39 28.34 9.17
C LEU A 390 3.82 28.74 9.53
N LYS A 391 3.98 29.34 10.71
CA LYS A 391 5.31 29.54 11.29
C LYS A 391 6.03 28.20 11.42
N PRO A 392 7.35 28.14 11.22
CA PRO A 392 8.10 26.88 11.24
C PRO A 392 7.85 26.03 12.50
N GLU A 393 7.79 26.66 13.66
CA GLU A 393 7.60 26.01 14.96
C GLU A 393 6.21 25.35 15.03
N VAL A 394 5.15 26.11 14.72
CA VAL A 394 3.75 25.63 14.71
C VAL A 394 3.56 24.51 13.69
N ARG A 395 4.18 24.65 12.52
CA ARG A 395 4.14 23.65 11.47
C ARG A 395 4.80 22.33 11.89
N ASN A 396 5.97 22.42 12.51
CA ASN A 396 6.71 21.24 12.97
C ASN A 396 5.98 20.53 14.11
N GLU A 397 5.46 21.27 15.09
CA GLU A 397 4.61 20.74 16.15
C GLU A 397 3.37 20.02 15.58
N TYR A 398 2.64 20.69 14.70
CA TYR A 398 1.48 20.09 14.03
C TYR A 398 1.81 18.80 13.30
N LEU A 399 2.91 18.72 12.55
CA LEU A 399 3.32 17.53 11.83
C LEU A 399 3.80 16.41 12.79
N THR A 400 4.43 16.78 13.89
CA THR A 400 4.81 15.86 14.97
C THR A 400 3.57 15.26 15.61
N ASP A 401 2.58 16.07 15.96
CA ASP A 401 1.30 15.61 16.51
C ASP A 401 0.54 14.71 15.55
N LEU A 402 0.53 15.03 14.25
CA LEU A 402 -0.05 14.16 13.23
C LEU A 402 0.64 12.80 13.18
N LEU A 403 1.96 12.76 13.35
CA LEU A 403 2.71 11.52 13.39
C LEU A 403 2.33 10.68 14.62
N PHE A 404 2.20 11.31 15.77
CA PHE A 404 1.74 10.65 17.00
C PHE A 404 0.29 10.16 16.89
N ILE A 405 -0.61 10.92 16.28
CA ILE A 405 -1.99 10.50 16.02
C ILE A 405 -2.02 9.30 15.06
N ALA A 406 -1.22 9.35 13.98
CA ALA A 406 -1.10 8.24 13.05
C ALA A 406 -0.60 6.98 13.76
N GLN A 407 0.38 7.14 14.64
CA GLN A 407 0.96 6.09 15.44
C GLN A 407 0.03 5.62 16.55
N LYS A 408 -0.68 6.49 17.30
CA LYS A 408 -1.65 6.12 18.36
C LYS A 408 -2.87 5.37 17.86
N LYS A 409 -3.31 5.62 16.63
CA LYS A 409 -4.13 4.65 15.92
C LYS A 409 -3.33 3.41 15.57
N GLY A 410 -2.06 3.53 15.47
CA GLY A 410 -0.96 2.64 15.42
C GLY A 410 -0.48 2.13 16.80
N ASP A 411 -1.12 2.36 17.91
CA ASP A 411 -1.06 1.44 19.07
C ASP A 411 -1.63 0.08 18.63
N LYS A 412 -2.38 0.14 17.55
CA LYS A 412 -2.52 -0.91 16.54
C LYS A 412 -1.36 -1.05 15.54
N VAL A 413 -0.23 -0.41 15.58
CA VAL A 413 0.90 -0.63 14.63
C VAL A 413 1.74 -1.81 15.07
N PHE A 414 1.81 -2.04 16.34
CA PHE A 414 2.16 -3.36 16.84
C PHE A 414 1.11 -4.42 16.45
N ASP A 415 -0.02 -3.96 15.90
CA ASP A 415 -1.08 -4.78 15.34
C ASP A 415 -0.82 -5.21 13.89
N PHE A 416 0.21 -4.68 13.21
CA PHE A 416 0.59 -5.12 11.87
C PHE A 416 1.65 -6.20 11.90
N GLY A 417 1.35 -7.33 11.28
CA GLY A 417 2.30 -8.41 11.13
C GLY A 417 3.45 -8.03 10.20
N PRO A 418 4.63 -8.66 10.35
CA PRO A 418 5.78 -8.47 9.49
C PRO A 418 5.54 -9.12 8.12
N PHE A 419 6.02 -8.48 7.05
CA PHE A 419 6.00 -9.06 5.71
C PHE A 419 7.09 -8.48 4.82
N GLY A 420 7.48 -9.24 3.80
CA GLY A 420 8.28 -8.75 2.70
C GLY A 420 7.37 -8.21 1.59
N LYS A 421 7.74 -7.11 0.98
CA LYS A 421 7.07 -6.56 -0.20
C LYS A 421 7.97 -6.75 -1.41
N LEU A 422 7.44 -7.40 -2.44
CA LEU A 422 8.14 -7.71 -3.68
C LEU A 422 7.47 -6.96 -4.84
N TYR A 423 8.24 -6.06 -5.53
CA TYR A 423 7.69 -5.16 -6.56
C TYR A 423 8.71 -4.79 -7.62
#